data_54f67e5b4957bb9c480b600fb97ad5b7
#
_entry.id   54f67e5b4957bb9c480b600fb97ad5b7
#
_cell.length_a   1.000
_cell.length_b   1.000
_cell.length_c   1.000
_cell.angle_alpha   90.00
_cell.angle_beta   90.00
_cell.angle_gamma   90.00
#
_symmetry.space_group_name_H-M   'P 1'
#
loop_
_entity.id
_entity.type
_entity.pdbx_description
1 polymer ?
#
loop_
_entity_poly.entity_id
_entity_poly.type
_entity_poly.pdbx_seq_one_letter_code
_entity_poly.pdbx_strand_id
1 'polypeptide(L)'
;GTILPGSMPWLHQFIGNPLLTRLLNFTFHSQFSDTHSGMRAISKEALQKLSLHTGGMEFASEMLIEAAKKGLRFEEIPITYYPRKGPSKLHSFADGWRHVRFIMLVRPLRFLIVPGLLFILLGFSLMVIVGLLNSVELQGLHSFILGDILVLGGLQFLLSGVVMKSYSVTHQLDECGPCFSQILQYKTLEKLLFIGGLFMALGFTSGMYILSLWIAVSGPLTQITNAVLSLSSVIIGLQLIFTALHVSMMLLQTEREESDL
;
A
#
# COMPACT_ATOMS: atom_id res chain seq x y z
N GLY A 1 -16.72 26.93 8.98
CA GLY A 1 -17.83 27.11 9.94
C GLY A 1 -17.32 27.22 11.38
N THR A 2 -18.23 27.44 12.32
CA THR A 2 -17.91 27.60 13.74
C THR A 2 -18.19 26.32 14.50
N ILE A 3 -17.20 25.80 15.23
CA ILE A 3 -17.35 24.62 16.11
C ILE A 3 -17.54 25.12 17.52
N LEU A 4 -18.73 24.87 18.12
CA LEU A 4 -19.01 25.28 19.48
C LEU A 4 -18.30 24.35 20.51
N PRO A 5 -17.95 24.87 21.70
CA PRO A 5 -17.32 24.05 22.74
C PRO A 5 -18.13 22.79 23.06
N GLY A 6 -17.46 21.64 23.14
CA GLY A 6 -18.11 20.35 23.48
C GLY A 6 -18.87 19.67 22.32
N SER A 7 -18.88 20.24 21.11
CA SER A 7 -19.56 19.66 19.96
C SER A 7 -18.77 18.51 19.31
N MET A 8 -17.47 18.47 19.48
CA MET A 8 -16.57 17.47 18.90
C MET A 8 -15.45 17.11 19.87
N PRO A 9 -15.07 15.81 20.01
CA PRO A 9 -13.90 15.42 20.78
C PRO A 9 -12.62 16.10 20.28
N TRP A 10 -11.75 16.52 21.19
CA TRP A 10 -10.51 17.23 20.87
C TRP A 10 -9.65 16.52 19.82
N LEU A 11 -9.50 15.19 19.95
CA LEU A 11 -8.71 14.38 19.02
C LEU A 11 -9.26 14.44 17.60
N HIS A 12 -10.58 14.44 17.42
CA HIS A 12 -11.21 14.57 16.10
C HIS A 12 -11.05 15.97 15.54
N GLN A 13 -11.25 16.99 16.36
CA GLN A 13 -11.24 18.37 15.91
C GLN A 13 -9.85 18.83 15.46
N PHE A 14 -8.79 18.49 16.19
CA PHE A 14 -7.46 19.05 15.98
C PHE A 14 -6.49 18.09 15.27
N ILE A 15 -6.72 16.79 15.31
CA ILE A 15 -5.83 15.79 14.72
C ILE A 15 -6.55 14.98 13.63
N GLY A 16 -7.60 14.26 13.96
CA GLY A 16 -8.24 13.28 13.09
C GLY A 16 -8.75 13.90 11.79
N ASN A 17 -9.70 14.82 11.89
CA ASN A 17 -10.31 15.44 10.71
C ASN A 17 -9.30 16.22 9.86
N PRO A 18 -8.42 17.08 10.42
CA PRO A 18 -7.42 17.79 9.63
C PRO A 18 -6.42 16.86 8.94
N LEU A 19 -5.97 15.80 9.62
CA LEU A 19 -5.02 14.86 9.06
C LEU A 19 -5.64 14.07 7.90
N LEU A 20 -6.84 13.51 8.10
CA LEU A 20 -7.54 12.74 7.07
C LEU A 20 -7.94 13.61 5.88
N THR A 21 -8.39 14.86 6.13
CA THR A 21 -8.71 15.80 5.06
C THR A 21 -7.47 16.18 4.24
N ARG A 22 -6.33 16.45 4.90
CA ARG A 22 -5.05 16.71 4.21
C ARG A 22 -4.59 15.50 3.41
N LEU A 23 -4.72 14.30 3.98
CA LEU A 23 -4.37 13.05 3.31
C LEU A 23 -5.20 12.86 2.03
N LEU A 24 -6.51 13.08 2.08
CA LEU A 24 -7.40 12.99 0.93
C LEU A 24 -7.04 14.06 -0.11
N ASN A 25 -6.90 15.32 0.29
CA ASN A 25 -6.53 16.42 -0.59
C ASN A 25 -5.20 16.18 -1.30
N PHE A 26 -4.18 15.71 -0.58
CA PHE A 26 -2.89 15.33 -1.14
C PHE A 26 -3.03 14.19 -2.17
N THR A 27 -3.85 13.18 -1.85
CA THR A 27 -3.99 11.98 -2.69
C THR A 27 -4.76 12.27 -3.97
N PHE A 28 -5.83 13.09 -3.90
CA PHE A 28 -6.73 13.33 -5.03
C PHE A 28 -6.60 14.72 -5.66
N HIS A 29 -5.60 15.53 -5.23
CA HIS A 29 -5.39 16.92 -5.68
C HIS A 29 -6.64 17.79 -5.54
N SER A 30 -7.39 17.58 -4.48
CA SER A 30 -8.60 18.31 -4.14
C SER A 30 -8.32 19.37 -3.07
N GLN A 31 -9.30 20.26 -2.82
CA GLN A 31 -9.18 21.34 -1.84
C GLN A 31 -10.40 21.36 -0.91
N PHE A 32 -10.74 20.19 -0.36
CA PHE A 32 -11.81 20.11 0.63
C PHE A 32 -11.34 20.68 1.96
N SER A 33 -12.22 21.41 2.66
CA SER A 33 -11.95 21.91 4.01
C SER A 33 -12.37 20.92 5.10
N ASP A 34 -13.43 20.12 4.86
CA ASP A 34 -13.88 19.03 5.74
C ASP A 34 -14.42 17.85 4.92
N THR A 35 -13.73 16.72 4.97
CA THR A 35 -14.13 15.49 4.27
C THR A 35 -15.06 14.59 5.07
N HIS A 36 -15.29 14.89 6.36
CA HIS A 36 -16.04 14.04 7.29
C HIS A 36 -17.41 14.57 7.65
N SER A 37 -17.80 15.76 7.16
CA SER A 37 -19.14 16.29 7.36
C SER A 37 -20.18 15.38 6.68
N GLY A 38 -21.18 14.94 7.44
CA GLY A 38 -22.27 14.11 6.95
C GLY A 38 -23.40 14.92 6.27
N MET A 39 -23.43 16.25 6.41
CA MET A 39 -24.47 17.09 5.80
C MET A 39 -24.07 17.43 4.37
N ARG A 40 -24.75 16.82 3.41
CA ARG A 40 -24.47 16.97 1.98
C ARG A 40 -25.74 17.01 1.15
N ALA A 41 -25.71 17.77 0.08
CA ALA A 41 -26.72 17.77 -0.97
C ALA A 41 -26.04 17.50 -2.31
N ILE A 42 -26.69 16.73 -3.17
CA ILE A 42 -26.19 16.39 -4.50
C ILE A 42 -27.34 16.44 -5.50
N SER A 43 -27.08 16.93 -6.70
CA SER A 43 -28.08 16.89 -7.78
C SER A 43 -28.23 15.45 -8.30
N LYS A 44 -29.40 15.15 -8.86
CA LYS A 44 -29.67 13.82 -9.43
C LYS A 44 -28.72 13.47 -10.56
N GLU A 45 -28.38 14.44 -11.41
CA GLU A 45 -27.44 14.26 -12.51
C GLU A 45 -26.01 13.98 -12.02
N ALA A 46 -25.59 14.64 -10.94
CA ALA A 46 -24.29 14.39 -10.33
C ALA A 46 -24.24 13.02 -9.66
N LEU A 47 -25.31 12.64 -8.95
CA LEU A 47 -25.40 11.34 -8.29
C LEU A 47 -25.33 10.18 -9.30
N GLN A 48 -25.97 10.32 -10.47
CA GLN A 48 -25.94 9.31 -11.54
C GLN A 48 -24.55 9.10 -12.16
N LYS A 49 -23.66 10.08 -12.01
CA LYS A 49 -22.28 9.99 -12.50
C LYS A 49 -21.34 9.31 -11.49
N LEU A 50 -21.74 9.22 -10.22
CA LEU A 50 -20.92 8.62 -9.18
C LEU A 50 -21.10 7.11 -9.15
N SER A 51 -19.99 6.38 -9.04
CA SER A 51 -19.97 4.94 -8.79
C SER A 51 -19.66 4.72 -7.32
N LEU A 52 -20.71 4.57 -6.48
CA LEU A 52 -20.59 4.43 -5.04
C LEU A 52 -20.80 2.97 -4.65
N HIS A 53 -19.85 2.40 -3.94
CA HIS A 53 -19.79 0.98 -3.58
C HIS A 53 -19.83 0.73 -2.07
N THR A 54 -19.46 1.73 -1.24
CA THR A 54 -19.39 1.56 0.22
C THR A 54 -20.69 2.00 0.90
N GLY A 55 -21.11 1.25 1.93
CA GLY A 55 -22.27 1.57 2.75
C GLY A 55 -21.94 2.01 4.18
N GLY A 56 -20.66 2.14 4.51
CA GLY A 56 -20.18 2.43 5.86
C GLY A 56 -19.74 3.88 6.08
N MET A 57 -18.84 4.08 7.04
CA MET A 57 -18.25 5.39 7.34
C MET A 57 -17.40 5.91 6.16
N GLU A 58 -16.90 5.02 5.33
CA GLU A 58 -16.12 5.30 4.12
C GLU A 58 -16.92 6.02 3.04
N PHE A 59 -18.25 5.85 3.03
CA PHE A 59 -19.16 6.47 2.05
C PHE A 59 -18.94 7.98 1.92
N ALA A 60 -18.72 8.66 3.06
CA ALA A 60 -18.48 10.10 3.05
C ALA A 60 -17.21 10.48 2.26
N SER A 61 -16.14 9.71 2.42
CA SER A 61 -14.90 9.93 1.67
C SER A 61 -15.01 9.46 0.22
N GLU A 62 -15.68 8.33 -0.04
CA GLU A 62 -15.90 7.80 -1.38
C GLU A 62 -16.63 8.79 -2.28
N MET A 63 -17.72 9.38 -1.79
CA MET A 63 -18.48 10.38 -2.53
C MET A 63 -17.62 11.56 -2.98
N LEU A 64 -16.75 12.08 -2.10
CA LEU A 64 -15.84 13.18 -2.43
C LEU A 64 -14.73 12.75 -3.38
N ILE A 65 -14.19 11.56 -3.20
CA ILE A 65 -13.17 10.98 -4.07
C ILE A 65 -13.72 10.80 -5.48
N GLU A 66 -14.92 10.21 -5.62
CA GLU A 66 -15.56 10.02 -6.91
C GLU A 66 -15.94 11.37 -7.56
N ALA A 67 -16.45 12.33 -6.79
CA ALA A 67 -16.70 13.67 -7.27
C ALA A 67 -15.42 14.35 -7.80
N ALA A 68 -14.32 14.23 -7.09
CA ALA A 68 -13.03 14.77 -7.51
C ALA A 68 -12.50 14.08 -8.79
N LYS A 69 -12.60 12.72 -8.87
CA LYS A 69 -12.19 11.95 -10.05
C LYS A 69 -12.99 12.34 -11.30
N LYS A 70 -14.30 12.54 -11.15
CA LYS A 70 -15.22 12.91 -12.25
C LYS A 70 -15.21 14.41 -12.56
N GLY A 71 -14.39 15.22 -11.87
CA GLY A 71 -14.32 16.67 -12.06
C GLY A 71 -15.62 17.39 -11.78
N LEU A 72 -16.45 16.89 -10.86
CA LEU A 72 -17.71 17.52 -10.50
C LEU A 72 -17.46 18.82 -9.73
N ARG A 73 -18.28 19.82 -9.99
CA ARG A 73 -18.26 21.07 -9.21
C ARG A 73 -18.86 20.81 -7.84
N PHE A 74 -18.18 21.30 -6.81
CA PHE A 74 -18.66 21.26 -5.43
C PHE A 74 -18.50 22.64 -4.78
N GLU A 75 -19.35 22.91 -3.83
CA GLU A 75 -19.31 24.12 -3.03
C GLU A 75 -19.44 23.75 -1.55
N GLU A 76 -18.64 24.38 -0.71
CA GLU A 76 -18.67 24.16 0.72
C GLU A 76 -19.37 25.34 1.40
N ILE A 77 -20.44 25.03 2.13
CA ILE A 77 -21.21 26.03 2.87
C ILE A 77 -20.84 25.93 4.35
N PRO A 78 -20.36 27.04 4.97
CA PRO A 78 -20.00 27.03 6.37
C PRO A 78 -21.25 26.82 7.25
N ILE A 79 -21.16 25.85 8.18
CA ILE A 79 -22.22 25.56 9.14
C ILE A 79 -21.73 25.73 10.57
N THR A 80 -22.64 25.98 11.52
CA THR A 80 -22.34 25.96 12.94
C THR A 80 -22.53 24.54 13.49
N TYR A 81 -21.48 24.02 14.13
CA TYR A 81 -21.47 22.68 14.71
C TYR A 81 -21.89 22.76 16.18
N TYR A 82 -23.06 22.24 16.50
CA TYR A 82 -23.63 22.26 17.85
C TYR A 82 -23.29 20.99 18.65
N PRO A 83 -23.27 21.07 19.98
CA PRO A 83 -23.14 19.89 20.82
C PRO A 83 -24.27 18.87 20.55
N ARG A 84 -23.89 17.61 20.47
CA ARG A 84 -24.81 16.51 20.17
C ARG A 84 -25.76 16.25 21.35
N LYS A 85 -27.02 15.99 21.08
CA LYS A 85 -28.03 15.65 22.10
C LYS A 85 -28.08 14.18 22.51
N GLY A 86 -27.24 13.32 21.92
CA GLY A 86 -27.23 11.88 22.16
C GLY A 86 -25.84 11.27 22.16
N PRO A 87 -25.70 9.96 22.49
CA PRO A 87 -24.42 9.28 22.51
C PRO A 87 -23.80 9.23 21.11
N SER A 88 -22.47 9.32 21.05
CA SER A 88 -21.73 9.16 19.80
C SER A 88 -21.69 7.68 19.41
N LYS A 89 -22.04 7.39 18.15
CA LYS A 89 -21.87 6.06 17.55
C LYS A 89 -20.48 5.91 16.88
N LEU A 90 -19.63 6.95 16.95
CA LEU A 90 -18.32 6.97 16.32
C LEU A 90 -17.28 6.33 17.23
N HIS A 91 -16.50 5.42 16.65
CA HIS A 91 -15.32 4.83 17.28
C HIS A 91 -14.07 5.44 16.63
N SER A 92 -13.51 6.47 17.24
CA SER A 92 -12.48 7.37 16.67
C SER A 92 -11.36 6.66 15.94
N PHE A 93 -10.75 5.65 16.55
CA PHE A 93 -9.61 4.95 15.94
C PHE A 93 -10.05 4.00 14.83
N ALA A 94 -11.09 3.22 15.04
CA ALA A 94 -11.59 2.26 14.05
C ALA A 94 -12.11 2.96 12.80
N ASP A 95 -12.84 4.07 12.96
CA ASP A 95 -13.37 4.84 11.83
C ASP A 95 -12.25 5.57 11.08
N GLY A 96 -11.30 6.18 11.81
CA GLY A 96 -10.11 6.78 11.19
C GLY A 96 -9.29 5.78 10.37
N TRP A 97 -9.08 4.56 10.90
CA TRP A 97 -8.40 3.50 10.19
C TRP A 97 -9.13 3.05 8.92
N ARG A 98 -10.47 2.97 8.96
CA ARG A 98 -11.29 2.65 7.78
C ARG A 98 -11.07 3.68 6.67
N HIS A 99 -11.08 4.98 6.98
CA HIS A 99 -10.81 6.02 6.00
C HIS A 99 -9.40 5.93 5.40
N VAL A 100 -8.36 5.74 6.23
CA VAL A 100 -6.98 5.57 5.76
C VAL A 100 -6.88 4.35 4.83
N ARG A 101 -7.43 3.21 5.26
CA ARG A 101 -7.45 1.99 4.46
C ARG A 101 -8.15 2.19 3.12
N PHE A 102 -9.29 2.87 3.10
CA PHE A 102 -10.02 3.15 1.86
C PHE A 102 -9.21 4.04 0.91
N ILE A 103 -8.61 5.12 1.41
CA ILE A 103 -7.74 6.00 0.61
C ILE A 103 -6.55 5.24 0.03
N MET A 104 -5.92 4.37 0.84
CA MET A 104 -4.81 3.52 0.38
C MET A 104 -5.25 2.53 -0.69
N LEU A 105 -6.45 1.94 -0.58
CA LEU A 105 -7.00 1.02 -1.58
C LEU A 105 -7.25 1.72 -2.91
N VAL A 106 -7.82 2.92 -2.88
CA VAL A 106 -8.16 3.66 -4.11
C VAL A 106 -6.90 4.21 -4.82
N ARG A 107 -5.84 4.59 -4.07
CA ARG A 107 -4.60 5.15 -4.64
C ARG A 107 -3.34 4.52 -4.01
N PRO A 108 -3.11 3.21 -4.17
CA PRO A 108 -1.99 2.51 -3.52
C PRO A 108 -0.62 2.99 -4.01
N LEU A 109 -0.52 3.52 -5.24
CA LEU A 109 0.74 3.94 -5.85
C LEU A 109 1.51 4.93 -4.97
N ARG A 110 0.85 5.93 -4.41
CA ARG A 110 1.52 6.98 -3.61
C ARG A 110 1.96 6.49 -2.24
N PHE A 111 1.18 5.58 -1.63
CA PHE A 111 1.40 5.12 -0.26
C PHE A 111 2.35 3.93 -0.16
N LEU A 112 2.42 3.14 -1.21
CA LEU A 112 3.17 1.88 -1.19
C LEU A 112 4.29 1.86 -2.22
N ILE A 113 4.04 2.24 -3.47
CA ILE A 113 5.05 2.14 -4.52
C ILE A 113 6.15 3.18 -4.33
N VAL A 114 5.81 4.43 -4.04
CA VAL A 114 6.82 5.49 -3.85
C VAL A 114 7.71 5.21 -2.64
N PRO A 115 7.19 4.94 -1.42
CA PRO A 115 8.04 4.57 -0.30
C PRO A 115 8.83 3.28 -0.54
N GLY A 116 8.21 2.28 -1.20
CA GLY A 116 8.88 1.03 -1.55
C GLY A 116 10.11 1.25 -2.43
N LEU A 117 9.98 2.06 -3.49
CA LEU A 117 11.12 2.43 -4.34
C LEU A 117 12.21 3.18 -3.57
N LEU A 118 11.83 4.11 -2.70
CA LEU A 118 12.80 4.83 -1.88
C LEU A 118 13.58 3.88 -0.95
N PHE A 119 12.90 2.94 -0.30
CA PHE A 119 13.55 1.95 0.56
C PHE A 119 14.49 1.03 -0.22
N ILE A 120 14.10 0.58 -1.42
CA ILE A 120 14.98 -0.22 -2.28
C ILE A 120 16.20 0.59 -2.68
N LEU A 121 16.04 1.83 -3.14
CA LEU A 121 17.15 2.68 -3.56
C LEU A 121 18.10 2.96 -2.41
N LEU A 122 17.60 3.32 -1.23
CA LEU A 122 18.41 3.58 -0.05
C LEU A 122 19.14 2.32 0.43
N GLY A 123 18.42 1.19 0.51
CA GLY A 123 18.99 -0.08 0.93
C GLY A 123 20.06 -0.58 -0.03
N PHE A 124 19.77 -0.57 -1.32
CA PHE A 124 20.73 -0.98 -2.35
C PHE A 124 21.96 -0.07 -2.37
N SER A 125 21.77 1.26 -2.29
CA SER A 125 22.90 2.20 -2.21
C SER A 125 23.77 1.92 -1.00
N LEU A 126 23.17 1.67 0.16
CA LEU A 126 23.90 1.35 1.38
C LEU A 126 24.73 0.05 1.23
N MET A 127 24.14 -1.00 0.66
CA MET A 127 24.84 -2.26 0.40
C MET A 127 26.02 -2.07 -0.56
N VAL A 128 25.83 -1.31 -1.64
CA VAL A 128 26.88 -1.02 -2.64
C VAL A 128 28.02 -0.21 -2.01
N ILE A 129 27.71 0.85 -1.26
CA ILE A 129 28.72 1.68 -0.60
C ILE A 129 29.56 0.85 0.37
N VAL A 130 28.93 0.02 1.21
CA VAL A 130 29.64 -0.87 2.15
C VAL A 130 30.50 -1.88 1.41
N GLY A 131 29.99 -2.47 0.32
CA GLY A 131 30.74 -3.41 -0.51
C GLY A 131 31.96 -2.79 -1.18
N LEU A 132 31.81 -1.57 -1.73
CA LEU A 132 32.90 -0.85 -2.43
C LEU A 132 34.00 -0.36 -1.48
N LEU A 133 33.63 0.03 -0.26
CA LEU A 133 34.60 0.49 0.75
C LEU A 133 35.40 -0.64 1.40
N ASN A 134 35.20 -1.90 0.97
CA ASN A 134 35.82 -3.11 1.57
C ASN A 134 35.68 -3.18 3.10
N SER A 135 34.73 -2.44 3.67
CA SER A 135 34.51 -2.33 5.10
C SER A 135 33.52 -3.38 5.62
N VAL A 136 33.46 -4.56 5.00
CA VAL A 136 32.64 -5.70 5.47
C VAL A 136 33.33 -6.41 6.66
N GLU A 137 34.18 -5.70 7.41
CA GLU A 137 34.54 -6.04 8.78
C GLU A 137 33.27 -5.83 9.66
N LEU A 138 33.34 -6.26 10.92
CA LEU A 138 32.21 -6.26 11.85
C LEU A 138 31.37 -4.96 11.84
N GLN A 139 31.99 -3.80 11.62
CA GLN A 139 31.30 -2.50 11.57
C GLN A 139 30.46 -2.31 10.28
N GLY A 140 30.96 -2.76 9.14
CA GLY A 140 30.26 -2.69 7.86
C GLY A 140 29.10 -3.69 7.74
N LEU A 141 29.16 -4.82 8.43
CA LEU A 141 28.17 -5.86 8.40
C LEU A 141 26.77 -5.39 8.85
N HIS A 142 26.71 -4.59 9.93
CA HIS A 142 25.43 -4.04 10.42
C HIS A 142 24.77 -3.15 9.38
N SER A 143 25.54 -2.30 8.70
CA SER A 143 25.05 -1.44 7.64
C SER A 143 24.60 -2.22 6.40
N PHE A 144 25.33 -3.31 6.07
CA PHE A 144 24.96 -4.21 4.98
C PHE A 144 23.61 -4.90 5.26
N ILE A 145 23.42 -5.44 6.47
CA ILE A 145 22.17 -6.07 6.90
C ILE A 145 21.02 -5.05 6.92
N LEU A 146 21.28 -3.82 7.39
CA LEU A 146 20.27 -2.76 7.34
C LEU A 146 19.84 -2.44 5.89
N GLY A 147 20.81 -2.37 4.98
CA GLY A 147 20.57 -2.18 3.56
C GLY A 147 19.69 -3.30 2.98
N ASP A 148 20.00 -4.54 3.31
CA ASP A 148 19.24 -5.71 2.87
C ASP A 148 17.80 -5.70 3.41
N ILE A 149 17.61 -5.40 4.69
CA ILE A 149 16.27 -5.25 5.29
C ILE A 149 15.47 -4.14 4.60
N LEU A 150 16.10 -3.02 4.25
CA LEU A 150 15.45 -1.94 3.52
C LEU A 150 15.04 -2.39 2.10
N VAL A 151 15.87 -3.16 1.41
CA VAL A 151 15.54 -3.72 0.09
C VAL A 151 14.36 -4.68 0.19
N LEU A 152 14.40 -5.63 1.12
CA LEU A 152 13.30 -6.58 1.34
C LEU A 152 12.00 -5.88 1.74
N GLY A 153 12.07 -4.94 2.67
CA GLY A 153 10.91 -4.13 3.09
C GLY A 153 10.35 -3.29 1.95
N GLY A 154 11.24 -2.64 1.19
CA GLY A 154 10.85 -1.86 0.02
C GLY A 154 10.18 -2.70 -1.07
N LEU A 155 10.70 -3.90 -1.34
CA LEU A 155 10.07 -4.84 -2.26
C LEU A 155 8.69 -5.27 -1.75
N GLN A 156 8.54 -5.55 -0.46
CA GLN A 156 7.25 -5.89 0.14
C GLN A 156 6.23 -4.75 -0.03
N PHE A 157 6.65 -3.48 0.14
CA PHE A 157 5.79 -2.32 -0.13
C PHE A 157 5.35 -2.28 -1.59
N LEU A 158 6.27 -2.48 -2.54
CA LEU A 158 5.94 -2.50 -3.97
C LEU A 158 4.94 -3.59 -4.31
N LEU A 159 5.21 -4.82 -3.88
CA LEU A 159 4.36 -5.97 -4.18
C LEU A 159 2.98 -5.85 -3.53
N SER A 160 2.91 -5.36 -2.29
CA SER A 160 1.64 -5.02 -1.64
C SER A 160 0.88 -3.94 -2.41
N GLY A 161 1.58 -2.94 -2.95
CA GLY A 161 1.00 -1.91 -3.81
C GLY A 161 0.38 -2.49 -5.09
N VAL A 162 1.05 -3.47 -5.71
CA VAL A 162 0.52 -4.20 -6.87
C VAL A 162 -0.75 -4.98 -6.50
N VAL A 163 -0.74 -5.73 -5.40
CA VAL A 163 -1.91 -6.48 -4.92
C VAL A 163 -3.08 -5.56 -4.62
N MET A 164 -2.85 -4.45 -3.89
CA MET A 164 -3.90 -3.48 -3.58
C MET A 164 -4.45 -2.79 -4.84
N LYS A 165 -3.60 -2.47 -5.80
CA LYS A 165 -4.05 -1.88 -7.08
C LYS A 165 -4.84 -2.91 -7.89
N SER A 166 -4.45 -4.17 -7.90
CA SER A 166 -5.20 -5.25 -8.55
C SER A 166 -6.60 -5.35 -7.96
N TYR A 167 -6.70 -5.38 -6.62
CA TYR A 167 -7.98 -5.37 -5.91
C TYR A 167 -8.83 -4.16 -6.29
N SER A 168 -8.24 -2.96 -6.30
CA SER A 168 -8.94 -1.72 -6.63
C SER A 168 -9.52 -1.72 -8.05
N VAL A 169 -8.78 -2.27 -9.01
CA VAL A 169 -9.22 -2.37 -10.41
C VAL A 169 -10.31 -3.43 -10.58
N THR A 170 -10.15 -4.62 -10.00
CA THR A 170 -11.16 -5.70 -10.08
C THR A 170 -12.48 -5.33 -9.44
N HIS A 171 -12.46 -4.51 -8.37
CA HIS A 171 -13.68 -4.03 -7.72
C HIS A 171 -14.15 -2.65 -8.23
N GLN A 172 -13.67 -2.21 -9.39
CA GLN A 172 -14.08 -0.95 -10.03
C GLN A 172 -13.89 0.32 -9.17
N LEU A 173 -13.02 0.26 -8.15
CA LEU A 173 -12.70 1.40 -7.29
C LEU A 173 -11.73 2.38 -7.96
N ASP A 174 -10.95 1.91 -8.95
CA ASP A 174 -10.01 2.73 -9.71
C ASP A 174 -9.86 2.22 -11.15
N GLU A 175 -9.40 3.08 -12.05
CA GLU A 175 -9.22 2.73 -13.45
C GLU A 175 -7.93 1.92 -13.68
N CYS A 176 -7.99 0.97 -14.62
CA CYS A 176 -6.84 0.21 -15.06
C CYS A 176 -6.05 1.04 -16.07
N GLY A 177 -4.95 1.65 -15.63
CA GLY A 177 -4.05 2.34 -16.55
C GLY A 177 -3.33 1.35 -17.51
N PRO A 178 -2.88 1.82 -18.71
CA PRO A 178 -2.30 0.95 -19.75
C PRO A 178 -1.06 0.18 -19.29
N CYS A 179 -0.27 0.75 -18.40
CA CYS A 179 0.90 0.09 -17.83
C CYS A 179 0.49 -1.04 -16.85
N PHE A 180 -0.58 -0.83 -16.09
CA PHE A 180 -1.01 -1.79 -15.09
C PHE A 180 -1.79 -2.97 -15.69
N SER A 181 -2.50 -2.75 -16.81
CA SER A 181 -3.18 -3.82 -17.54
C SER A 181 -2.24 -4.94 -18.01
N GLN A 182 -0.97 -4.61 -18.29
CA GLN A 182 0.04 -5.61 -18.63
C GLN A 182 0.45 -6.48 -17.44
N ILE A 183 0.41 -5.93 -16.22
CA ILE A 183 0.73 -6.65 -14.98
C ILE A 183 -0.37 -7.67 -14.66
N LEU A 184 -1.62 -7.35 -14.97
CA LEU A 184 -2.78 -8.22 -14.74
C LEU A 184 -2.92 -9.37 -15.74
N GLN A 185 -2.06 -9.46 -16.78
CA GLN A 185 -2.11 -10.57 -17.72
C GLN A 185 -1.58 -11.86 -17.08
N TYR A 186 -2.26 -12.99 -17.29
CA TYR A 186 -1.82 -14.31 -16.83
C TYR A 186 -0.37 -14.63 -17.20
N LYS A 187 0.03 -14.28 -18.43
CA LYS A 187 1.40 -14.46 -18.90
C LYS A 187 2.45 -13.71 -18.06
N THR A 188 2.09 -12.58 -17.47
CA THR A 188 2.98 -11.83 -16.58
C THR A 188 3.04 -12.48 -15.20
N LEU A 189 1.91 -13.01 -14.71
CA LEU A 189 1.85 -13.74 -13.43
C LEU A 189 2.64 -15.05 -13.50
N GLU A 190 2.55 -15.78 -14.60
CA GLU A 190 3.36 -16.99 -14.84
C GLU A 190 4.86 -16.69 -14.84
N LYS A 191 5.27 -15.60 -15.51
CA LYS A 191 6.66 -15.13 -15.46
C LYS A 191 7.10 -14.79 -14.03
N LEU A 192 6.23 -14.13 -13.26
CA LEU A 192 6.52 -13.75 -11.89
C LEU A 192 6.69 -14.99 -10.99
N LEU A 193 5.86 -16.01 -11.19
CA LEU A 193 6.00 -17.32 -10.52
C LEU A 193 7.34 -17.98 -10.88
N PHE A 194 7.70 -18.00 -12.17
CA PHE A 194 8.94 -18.58 -12.62
C PHE A 194 10.17 -17.85 -12.05
N ILE A 195 10.17 -16.51 -12.09
CA ILE A 195 11.23 -15.68 -11.51
C ILE A 195 11.33 -15.92 -10.00
N GLY A 196 10.21 -15.97 -9.30
CA GLY A 196 10.17 -16.27 -7.87
C GLY A 196 10.75 -17.65 -7.54
N GLY A 197 10.39 -18.67 -8.32
CA GLY A 197 10.96 -20.02 -8.22
C GLY A 197 12.48 -20.04 -8.46
N LEU A 198 12.96 -19.28 -9.45
CA LEU A 198 14.39 -19.15 -9.72
C LEU A 198 15.14 -18.50 -8.54
N PHE A 199 14.63 -17.40 -7.97
CA PHE A 199 15.22 -16.77 -6.79
C PHE A 199 15.27 -17.73 -5.59
N MET A 200 14.20 -18.50 -5.36
CA MET A 200 14.21 -19.53 -4.31
C MET A 200 15.26 -20.60 -4.58
N ALA A 201 15.36 -21.14 -5.78
CA ALA A 201 16.33 -22.16 -6.12
C ALA A 201 17.75 -21.66 -5.94
N LEU A 202 18.05 -20.44 -6.40
CA LEU A 202 19.35 -19.78 -6.23
C LEU A 202 19.70 -19.56 -4.75
N GLY A 203 18.73 -19.10 -3.96
CA GLY A 203 18.91 -18.89 -2.52
C GLY A 203 19.16 -20.20 -1.78
N PHE A 204 18.38 -21.24 -2.05
CA PHE A 204 18.57 -22.57 -1.45
C PHE A 204 19.91 -23.20 -1.85
N THR A 205 20.27 -23.17 -3.11
CA THR A 205 21.53 -23.78 -3.58
C THR A 205 22.75 -23.05 -3.01
N SER A 206 22.74 -21.71 -3.00
CA SER A 206 23.82 -20.93 -2.40
C SER A 206 23.90 -21.10 -0.88
N GLY A 207 22.75 -21.15 -0.19
CA GLY A 207 22.70 -21.40 1.25
C GLY A 207 23.21 -22.79 1.62
N MET A 208 22.81 -23.84 0.87
CA MET A 208 23.34 -25.21 1.07
C MET A 208 24.83 -25.31 0.80
N TYR A 209 25.33 -24.59 -0.20
CA TYR A 209 26.77 -24.52 -0.47
C TYR A 209 27.52 -23.90 0.72
N ILE A 210 27.06 -22.77 1.25
CA ILE A 210 27.65 -22.11 2.41
C ILE A 210 27.63 -23.03 3.64
N LEU A 211 26.48 -23.70 3.86
CA LEU A 211 26.36 -24.68 4.94
C LEU A 211 27.35 -25.84 4.81
N SER A 212 27.55 -26.38 3.61
CA SER A 212 28.53 -27.45 3.36
C SER A 212 29.96 -26.99 3.65
N LEU A 213 30.32 -25.77 3.26
CA LEU A 213 31.65 -25.18 3.60
C LEU A 213 31.82 -25.03 5.11
N TRP A 214 30.82 -24.56 5.81
CA TRP A 214 30.85 -24.38 7.25
C TRP A 214 31.05 -25.72 7.99
N ILE A 215 30.34 -26.76 7.60
CA ILE A 215 30.51 -28.12 8.17
C ILE A 215 31.90 -28.66 7.90
N ALA A 216 32.45 -28.45 6.70
CA ALA A 216 33.77 -28.96 6.31
C ALA A 216 34.91 -28.29 7.09
N VAL A 217 34.80 -27.01 7.40
CA VAL A 217 35.87 -26.23 8.07
C VAL A 217 35.74 -26.29 9.58
N SER A 218 34.58 -26.62 10.16
CA SER A 218 34.33 -26.68 11.62
C SER A 218 34.76 -25.43 12.38
N GLY A 219 34.65 -24.25 11.73
CA GLY A 219 35.09 -22.96 12.25
C GLY A 219 33.96 -21.90 12.25
N PRO A 220 34.26 -20.64 12.62
CA PRO A 220 33.27 -19.56 12.55
C PRO A 220 32.83 -19.31 11.11
N LEU A 221 31.58 -18.96 10.91
CA LEU A 221 31.01 -18.61 9.59
C LEU A 221 31.65 -17.31 9.07
N THR A 222 32.56 -17.42 8.11
CA THR A 222 33.29 -16.27 7.55
C THR A 222 32.54 -15.57 6.42
N GLN A 223 31.52 -16.24 5.85
CA GLN A 223 30.76 -15.73 4.69
C GLN A 223 29.37 -15.22 5.08
N ILE A 224 29.30 -14.41 6.14
CA ILE A 224 27.99 -13.91 6.66
C ILE A 224 27.23 -13.13 5.61
N THR A 225 27.89 -12.26 4.84
CA THR A 225 27.28 -11.48 3.77
C THR A 225 26.60 -12.37 2.70
N ASN A 226 27.31 -13.42 2.27
CA ASN A 226 26.76 -14.36 1.29
C ASN A 226 25.58 -15.17 1.87
N ALA A 227 25.63 -15.51 3.16
CA ALA A 227 24.52 -16.17 3.84
C ALA A 227 23.27 -15.25 3.93
N VAL A 228 23.46 -13.96 4.23
CA VAL A 228 22.37 -12.96 4.21
C VAL A 228 21.77 -12.87 2.82
N LEU A 229 22.57 -12.71 1.77
CA LEU A 229 22.09 -12.65 0.38
C LEU A 229 21.36 -13.94 -0.05
N SER A 230 21.82 -15.11 0.39
CA SER A 230 21.11 -16.38 0.14
C SER A 230 19.72 -16.39 0.75
N LEU A 231 19.59 -15.99 2.01
CA LEU A 231 18.31 -15.91 2.71
C LEU A 231 17.40 -14.88 2.08
N SER A 232 17.93 -13.72 1.75
CA SER A 232 17.16 -12.65 1.07
C SER A 232 16.66 -13.10 -0.30
N SER A 233 17.46 -13.86 -1.05
CA SER A 233 17.04 -14.44 -2.32
C SER A 233 15.84 -15.37 -2.14
N VAL A 234 15.81 -16.22 -1.13
CA VAL A 234 14.67 -17.08 -0.80
C VAL A 234 13.44 -16.24 -0.45
N ILE A 235 13.60 -15.20 0.39
CA ILE A 235 12.51 -14.32 0.80
C ILE A 235 11.93 -13.57 -0.40
N ILE A 236 12.78 -13.02 -1.27
CA ILE A 236 12.35 -12.37 -2.53
C ILE A 236 11.54 -13.34 -3.38
N GLY A 237 12.03 -14.56 -3.55
CA GLY A 237 11.34 -15.60 -4.30
C GLY A 237 9.93 -15.89 -3.76
N LEU A 238 9.81 -16.05 -2.44
CA LEU A 238 8.53 -16.24 -1.76
C LEU A 238 7.59 -15.06 -1.95
N GLN A 239 8.08 -13.82 -1.78
CA GLN A 239 7.28 -12.60 -1.97
C GLN A 239 6.71 -12.52 -3.39
N LEU A 240 7.52 -12.83 -4.41
CA LEU A 240 7.09 -12.83 -5.82
C LEU A 240 6.03 -13.90 -6.08
N ILE A 241 6.23 -15.13 -5.60
CA ILE A 241 5.28 -16.23 -5.75
C ILE A 241 3.94 -15.88 -5.09
N PHE A 242 3.95 -15.47 -3.82
CA PHE A 242 2.72 -15.11 -3.13
C PHE A 242 2.00 -13.93 -3.77
N THR A 243 2.72 -12.94 -4.28
CA THR A 243 2.12 -11.81 -5.00
C THR A 243 1.42 -12.30 -6.27
N ALA A 244 2.07 -13.15 -7.07
CA ALA A 244 1.48 -13.70 -8.29
C ALA A 244 0.23 -14.52 -7.98
N LEU A 245 0.25 -15.34 -6.92
CA LEU A 245 -0.90 -16.13 -6.49
C LEU A 245 -2.06 -15.26 -6.01
N HIS A 246 -1.80 -14.21 -5.22
CA HIS A 246 -2.84 -13.29 -4.75
C HIS A 246 -3.51 -12.57 -5.92
N VAL A 247 -2.72 -12.04 -6.87
CA VAL A 247 -3.28 -11.34 -8.04
C VAL A 247 -4.05 -12.33 -8.93
N SER A 248 -3.53 -13.54 -9.16
CA SER A 248 -4.22 -14.58 -9.93
C SER A 248 -5.57 -14.95 -9.31
N MET A 249 -5.64 -15.09 -7.99
CA MET A 249 -6.88 -15.39 -7.28
C MET A 249 -7.94 -14.30 -7.46
N MET A 250 -7.52 -13.01 -7.46
CA MET A 250 -8.45 -11.89 -7.68
C MET A 250 -9.01 -11.88 -9.10
N LEU A 251 -8.19 -12.22 -10.10
CA LEU A 251 -8.64 -12.27 -11.51
C LEU A 251 -9.67 -13.39 -11.75
N LEU A 252 -9.48 -14.55 -11.12
CA LEU A 252 -10.44 -15.68 -11.22
C LEU A 252 -11.81 -15.33 -10.64
N GLN A 253 -11.88 -14.52 -9.59
CA GLN A 253 -13.16 -14.08 -9.03
C GLN A 253 -13.94 -13.18 -10.00
N THR A 254 -13.25 -12.29 -10.70
CA THR A 254 -13.87 -11.35 -11.65
C THR A 254 -14.44 -12.08 -12.86
N GLU A 255 -13.71 -13.08 -13.41
CA GLU A 255 -14.21 -13.90 -14.53
C GLU A 255 -15.47 -14.69 -14.17
N ARG A 256 -15.61 -15.10 -12.92
CA ARG A 256 -16.78 -15.82 -12.43
C ARG A 256 -18.01 -14.92 -12.30
N GLU A 257 -17.83 -13.71 -11.78
CA GLU A 257 -18.92 -12.73 -11.67
C GLU A 257 -19.41 -12.27 -13.04
N GLU A 258 -18.52 -12.16 -14.04
CA GLU A 258 -18.90 -11.82 -15.42
C GLU A 258 -19.62 -12.98 -16.15
N SER A 259 -19.35 -14.24 -15.77
CA SER A 259 -20.00 -15.42 -16.36
C SER A 259 -21.40 -15.69 -15.79
N ASP A 260 -21.73 -15.15 -14.62
CA ASP A 260 -23.02 -15.33 -13.92
C ASP A 260 -24.01 -14.18 -14.21
N LEU A 261 -23.63 -13.16 -15.02
CA LEU A 261 -24.44 -12.03 -15.52
C LEU A 261 -24.86 -12.28 -16.98
#